data_c59e7a5bacc7a9d2aa99b802565cb6ee
#
_entry.id   c59e7a5bacc7a9d2aa99b802565cb6ee
#
_cell.length_a   1.000
_cell.length_b   1.000
_cell.length_c   1.000
_cell.angle_alpha   90.00
_cell.angle_beta   90.00
_cell.angle_gamma   90.00
#
_symmetry.space_group_name_H-M   'P 1'
#
loop_
_entity.id
_entity.type
_entity.pdbx_description
1 polymer ?
#
loop_
_entity_poly.entity_id
_entity_poly.type
_entity_poly.pdbx_seq_one_letter_code
_entity_poly.pdbx_strand_id
1 'polypeptide(L)'
;VLATNGYLYEIKEAQTFVTNLSTTMALDKLAESKGSMVIRSAVGEINVVRKMNETNSDLGGEGNGGVILREAHLGRDSLVAATMILNCMSQTDKSLGEIYKTLPKFKFIKDKVDVKGMNLDLLNKKVTNLFKDAEKNTLDGIKFTWEDRWIHLRKSNTEPIMRIYAEAKKYKDALNLITQIKKIL
;
A
#
# COMPACT_ATOMS: atom_id res chain seq x y z
N VAL A 1 4.06 -4.76 6.36
CA VAL A 1 4.92 -3.94 7.24
C VAL A 1 5.68 -4.80 8.25
N LEU A 2 5.01 -5.68 9.02
CA LEU A 2 5.68 -6.55 10.00
C LEU A 2 6.71 -7.48 9.36
N ALA A 3 6.35 -8.20 8.30
CA ALA A 3 7.28 -9.09 7.59
C ALA A 3 8.46 -8.30 6.98
N THR A 4 8.19 -7.13 6.38
CA THR A 4 9.24 -6.25 5.85
C THR A 4 10.18 -5.76 6.96
N ASN A 5 9.64 -5.45 8.15
CA ASN A 5 10.47 -5.10 9.29
C ASN A 5 11.37 -6.28 9.72
N GLY A 6 10.82 -7.51 9.71
CA GLY A 6 11.60 -8.73 9.98
C GLY A 6 12.72 -8.92 8.95
N TYR A 7 12.41 -8.77 7.67
CA TYR A 7 13.39 -8.87 6.59
C TYR A 7 14.52 -7.83 6.72
N LEU A 8 14.18 -6.57 6.96
CA LEU A 8 15.15 -5.48 7.17
C LEU A 8 16.00 -5.67 8.42
N TYR A 9 15.47 -6.35 9.41
CA TYR A 9 16.22 -6.67 10.63
C TYR A 9 17.31 -7.71 10.36
N GLU A 10 17.05 -8.66 9.47
CA GLU A 10 18.00 -9.73 9.11
C GLU A 10 19.04 -9.23 8.12
N ILE A 11 18.64 -8.61 7.02
CA ILE A 11 19.53 -8.24 5.91
C ILE A 11 20.45 -7.07 6.27
N LYS A 12 20.00 -6.10 7.07
CA LYS A 12 20.75 -4.89 7.51
C LYS A 12 21.27 -3.96 6.41
N GLU A 13 20.94 -4.22 5.17
CA GLU A 13 21.31 -3.42 4.00
C GLU A 13 20.10 -2.71 3.42
N ALA A 14 20.35 -1.58 2.72
CA ALA A 14 19.31 -0.87 2.00
C ALA A 14 18.72 -1.75 0.89
N GLN A 15 17.38 -1.83 0.82
CA GLN A 15 16.66 -2.70 -0.08
C GLN A 15 15.61 -1.93 -0.88
N THR A 16 15.23 -2.51 -2.01
CA THR A 16 14.05 -2.07 -2.77
C THR A 16 12.91 -3.05 -2.54
N PHE A 17 11.78 -2.56 -2.06
CA PHE A 17 10.56 -3.36 -1.86
C PHE A 17 9.54 -3.03 -2.92
N VAL A 18 8.78 -4.04 -3.38
CA VAL A 18 7.69 -3.83 -4.32
C VAL A 18 6.35 -4.11 -3.69
N THR A 19 5.42 -3.18 -3.83
CA THR A 19 4.05 -3.37 -3.38
C THR A 19 3.06 -2.68 -4.33
N ASN A 20 1.76 -2.95 -4.16
CA ASN A 20 0.75 -2.31 -4.99
C ASN A 20 0.39 -0.89 -4.50
N LEU A 21 -0.30 -0.13 -5.37
CA LEU A 21 -0.73 1.26 -5.09
C LEU A 21 -1.61 1.39 -3.84
N SER A 22 -2.38 0.35 -3.48
CA SER A 22 -3.32 0.37 -2.34
C SER A 22 -2.71 -0.09 -1.02
N THR A 23 -1.40 -0.36 -0.96
CA THR A 23 -0.72 -0.74 0.28
C THR A 23 -0.42 0.50 1.13
N THR A 24 -0.46 0.32 2.44
CA THR A 24 -0.20 1.39 3.43
C THR A 24 1.12 2.12 3.19
N MET A 25 1.13 3.43 3.41
CA MET A 25 2.36 4.25 3.40
C MET A 25 3.24 4.04 4.66
N ALA A 26 2.75 3.29 5.65
CA ALA A 26 3.59 2.83 6.75
C ALA A 26 4.79 2.00 6.27
N LEU A 27 4.66 1.34 5.10
CA LEU A 27 5.75 0.61 4.48
C LEU A 27 6.83 1.55 3.94
N ASP A 28 6.42 2.65 3.31
CA ASP A 28 7.35 3.67 2.80
C ASP A 28 8.15 4.29 3.96
N LYS A 29 7.44 4.68 5.02
CA LYS A 29 8.08 5.27 6.22
C LYS A 29 9.02 4.30 6.94
N LEU A 30 8.67 3.02 6.97
CA LEU A 30 9.57 1.99 7.50
C LEU A 30 10.82 1.86 6.61
N ALA A 31 10.65 1.74 5.30
CA ALA A 31 11.74 1.62 4.35
C ALA A 31 12.69 2.83 4.42
N GLU A 32 12.13 4.05 4.34
CA GLU A 32 12.89 5.31 4.47
C GLU A 32 13.74 5.34 5.75
N SER A 33 13.20 4.90 6.90
CA SER A 33 13.92 4.86 8.18
C SER A 33 15.12 3.92 8.20
N LYS A 34 15.24 3.06 7.19
CA LYS A 34 16.30 2.06 7.02
C LYS A 34 17.14 2.30 5.74
N GLY A 35 17.02 3.48 5.12
CA GLY A 35 17.69 3.79 3.86
C GLY A 35 17.20 2.99 2.66
N SER A 36 16.07 2.31 2.80
CA SER A 36 15.42 1.48 1.78
C SER A 36 14.32 2.26 1.05
N MET A 37 13.85 1.73 -0.07
CA MET A 37 12.80 2.37 -0.87
C MET A 37 11.65 1.42 -1.21
N VAL A 38 10.49 2.00 -1.52
CA VAL A 38 9.31 1.26 -1.96
C VAL A 38 8.95 1.66 -3.38
N ILE A 39 8.83 0.69 -4.26
CA ILE A 39 8.31 0.86 -5.62
C ILE A 39 6.86 0.35 -5.68
N ARG A 40 6.00 1.12 -6.33
CA ARG A 40 4.58 0.82 -6.44
C ARG A 40 4.24 0.21 -7.80
N SER A 41 3.47 -0.90 -7.79
CA SER A 41 2.88 -1.52 -8.96
C SER A 41 1.36 -1.28 -9.03
N ALA A 42 0.75 -1.61 -10.16
CA ALA A 42 -0.70 -1.81 -10.23
C ALA A 42 -1.15 -2.88 -9.22
N VAL A 43 -2.43 -2.86 -8.84
CA VAL A 43 -3.01 -3.84 -7.91
C VAL A 43 -3.08 -5.22 -8.57
N GLY A 44 -2.72 -6.24 -7.81
CA GLY A 44 -2.70 -7.65 -8.21
C GLY A 44 -1.31 -8.26 -8.11
N GLU A 45 -1.27 -9.49 -7.62
CA GLU A 45 -0.04 -10.24 -7.37
C GLU A 45 0.89 -10.30 -8.59
N ILE A 46 0.34 -10.58 -9.77
CA ILE A 46 1.11 -10.68 -11.00
C ILE A 46 1.83 -9.36 -11.35
N ASN A 47 1.23 -8.22 -11.03
CA ASN A 47 1.84 -6.91 -11.26
C ASN A 47 2.96 -6.64 -10.26
N VAL A 48 2.80 -7.09 -9.02
CA VAL A 48 3.87 -7.03 -7.99
C VAL A 48 5.05 -7.89 -8.42
N VAL A 49 4.81 -9.16 -8.80
CA VAL A 49 5.86 -10.09 -9.25
C VAL A 49 6.60 -9.56 -10.48
N ARG A 50 5.86 -9.03 -11.48
CA ARG A 50 6.48 -8.43 -12.67
C ARG A 50 7.40 -7.27 -12.27
N LYS A 51 6.93 -6.39 -11.40
CA LYS A 51 7.71 -5.23 -10.93
C LYS A 51 8.92 -5.67 -10.09
N MET A 52 8.80 -6.72 -9.27
CA MET A 52 9.93 -7.33 -8.55
C MET A 52 11.01 -7.82 -9.52
N ASN A 53 10.62 -8.45 -10.64
CA ASN A 53 11.57 -8.90 -11.67
C ASN A 53 12.25 -7.72 -12.38
N GLU A 54 11.50 -6.68 -12.73
CA GLU A 54 12.03 -5.47 -13.38
C GLU A 54 13.04 -4.72 -12.49
N THR A 55 12.84 -4.74 -11.18
CA THR A 55 13.67 -3.99 -10.21
C THR A 55 14.67 -4.87 -9.47
N ASN A 56 14.71 -6.16 -9.77
CA ASN A 56 15.50 -7.17 -9.06
C ASN A 56 15.28 -7.14 -7.54
N SER A 57 14.04 -6.89 -7.11
CA SER A 57 13.69 -6.82 -5.69
C SER A 57 13.46 -8.21 -5.11
N ASP A 58 13.96 -8.46 -3.90
CA ASP A 58 13.83 -9.74 -3.22
C ASP A 58 12.51 -9.86 -2.45
N LEU A 59 12.00 -8.75 -1.93
CA LEU A 59 10.76 -8.74 -1.16
C LEU A 59 9.69 -7.89 -1.81
N GLY A 60 8.50 -8.46 -1.93
CA GLY A 60 7.30 -7.77 -2.38
C GLY A 60 6.06 -8.17 -1.59
N GLY A 61 4.91 -7.65 -2.00
CA GLY A 61 3.65 -8.03 -1.39
C GLY A 61 2.52 -7.05 -1.63
N GLU A 62 1.39 -7.35 -1.02
CA GLU A 62 0.18 -6.55 -1.13
C GLU A 62 -0.37 -6.18 0.26
N GLY A 63 -1.12 -5.08 0.32
CA GLY A 63 -1.74 -4.57 1.54
C GLY A 63 -2.80 -5.48 2.18
N ASN A 64 -3.17 -6.57 1.52
CA ASN A 64 -4.08 -7.60 2.03
C ASN A 64 -3.38 -8.70 2.86
N GLY A 65 -2.07 -8.57 3.11
CA GLY A 65 -1.27 -9.51 3.89
C GLY A 65 -0.43 -10.49 3.07
N GLY A 66 -0.52 -10.46 1.74
CA GLY A 66 0.31 -11.31 0.88
C GLY A 66 1.76 -10.82 0.87
N VAL A 67 2.69 -11.69 1.27
CA VAL A 67 4.14 -11.46 1.21
C VAL A 67 4.73 -12.35 0.13
N ILE A 68 5.66 -11.81 -0.64
CA ILE A 68 6.38 -12.51 -1.71
C ILE A 68 7.87 -12.37 -1.42
N LEU A 69 8.56 -13.47 -1.20
CA LEU A 69 10.00 -13.53 -1.03
C LEU A 69 10.62 -14.30 -2.20
N ARG A 70 11.43 -13.64 -3.01
CA ARG A 70 12.04 -14.22 -4.22
C ARG A 70 12.79 -15.52 -3.94
N GLU A 71 13.56 -15.56 -2.86
CA GLU A 71 14.34 -16.73 -2.47
C GLU A 71 13.48 -17.98 -2.19
N ALA A 72 12.25 -17.78 -1.67
CA ALA A 72 11.32 -18.88 -1.46
C ALA A 72 10.58 -19.21 -2.78
N HIS A 73 9.78 -18.29 -3.30
CA HIS A 73 9.13 -18.36 -4.61
C HIS A 73 8.42 -17.03 -4.94
N LEU A 74 8.16 -16.79 -6.22
CA LEU A 74 7.48 -15.59 -6.72
C LEU A 74 5.95 -15.71 -6.64
N GLY A 75 5.43 -15.93 -5.44
CA GLY A 75 4.01 -16.00 -5.11
C GLY A 75 3.77 -15.59 -3.67
N ARG A 76 2.53 -15.21 -3.34
CA ARG A 76 2.18 -14.83 -1.96
C ARG A 76 2.24 -16.03 -1.03
N ASP A 77 2.96 -15.90 0.06
CA ASP A 77 3.14 -16.95 1.06
C ASP A 77 2.98 -16.42 2.48
N SER A 78 1.98 -16.94 3.19
CA SER A 78 1.70 -16.56 4.57
C SER A 78 2.66 -17.23 5.57
N LEU A 79 3.20 -18.40 5.24
CA LEU A 79 4.16 -19.10 6.10
C LEU A 79 5.51 -18.39 6.07
N VAL A 80 5.95 -17.97 4.89
CA VAL A 80 7.14 -17.10 4.74
C VAL A 80 6.97 -15.82 5.55
N ALA A 81 5.81 -15.16 5.45
CA ALA A 81 5.53 -13.96 6.25
C ALA A 81 5.60 -14.24 7.76
N ALA A 82 5.03 -15.35 8.21
CA ALA A 82 5.05 -15.75 9.61
C ALA A 82 6.49 -16.03 10.09
N THR A 83 7.26 -16.76 9.30
CA THR A 83 8.67 -17.09 9.61
C THR A 83 9.50 -15.82 9.77
N MET A 84 9.38 -14.85 8.87
CA MET A 84 10.07 -13.56 8.97
C MET A 84 9.74 -12.81 10.27
N ILE A 85 8.47 -12.84 10.69
CA ILE A 85 8.02 -12.19 11.92
C ILE A 85 8.57 -12.92 13.15
N LEU A 86 8.48 -14.25 13.17
CA LEU A 86 8.98 -15.08 14.27
C LEU A 86 10.50 -14.96 14.43
N ASN A 87 11.23 -14.93 13.31
CA ASN A 87 12.66 -14.70 13.32
C ASN A 87 13.02 -13.34 13.95
N CYS A 88 12.32 -12.28 13.56
CA CYS A 88 12.49 -10.96 14.14
C CYS A 88 12.20 -10.96 15.66
N MET A 89 11.14 -11.63 16.09
CA MET A 89 10.83 -11.77 17.53
C MET A 89 11.95 -12.48 18.28
N SER A 90 12.44 -13.58 17.73
CA SER A 90 13.54 -14.36 18.33
C SER A 90 14.83 -13.56 18.42
N GLN A 91 15.21 -12.84 17.36
CA GLN A 91 16.46 -12.06 17.33
C GLN A 91 16.41 -10.81 18.22
N THR A 92 15.23 -10.26 18.46
CA THR A 92 15.06 -9.03 19.25
C THR A 92 14.67 -9.28 20.70
N ASP A 93 14.31 -10.51 21.05
CA ASP A 93 13.69 -10.87 22.34
C ASP A 93 12.46 -10.00 22.68
N LYS A 94 11.68 -9.66 21.64
CA LYS A 94 10.47 -8.83 21.76
C LYS A 94 9.22 -9.61 21.34
N SER A 95 8.16 -9.36 22.08
CA SER A 95 6.82 -9.82 21.66
C SER A 95 6.38 -9.11 20.38
N LEU A 96 5.47 -9.75 19.64
CA LEU A 96 4.84 -9.15 18.45
C LEU A 96 4.22 -7.78 18.74
N GLY A 97 3.61 -7.62 19.92
CA GLY A 97 2.99 -6.36 20.37
C GLY A 97 4.02 -5.25 20.55
N GLU A 98 5.19 -5.55 21.08
CA GLU A 98 6.29 -4.58 21.24
C GLU A 98 6.87 -4.18 19.89
N ILE A 99 7.12 -5.13 18.98
CA ILE A 99 7.55 -4.83 17.61
C ILE A 99 6.51 -3.96 16.90
N TYR A 100 5.23 -4.35 16.98
CA TYR A 100 4.15 -3.59 16.34
C TYR A 100 4.07 -2.14 16.86
N LYS A 101 4.34 -1.88 18.14
CA LYS A 101 4.32 -0.52 18.71
C LYS A 101 5.38 0.41 18.08
N THR A 102 6.49 -0.13 17.60
CA THR A 102 7.58 0.67 16.99
C THR A 102 7.32 1.04 15.52
N LEU A 103 6.38 0.37 14.85
CA LEU A 103 6.13 0.57 13.44
C LEU A 103 5.32 1.85 13.17
N PRO A 104 5.52 2.50 12.01
CA PRO A 104 4.68 3.61 11.58
C PRO A 104 3.20 3.23 11.52
N LYS A 105 2.32 4.11 11.96
CA LYS A 105 0.88 3.84 12.06
C LYS A 105 0.07 4.86 11.29
N PHE A 106 -0.85 4.33 10.50
CA PHE A 106 -1.82 5.10 9.73
C PHE A 106 -3.23 4.53 9.91
N LYS A 107 -4.23 5.32 9.59
CA LYS A 107 -5.65 4.94 9.62
C LYS A 107 -6.13 4.77 8.20
N PHE A 108 -6.46 3.54 7.85
CA PHE A 108 -6.88 3.12 6.52
C PHE A 108 -8.41 2.95 6.47
N ILE A 109 -9.06 3.55 5.48
CA ILE A 109 -10.50 3.43 5.26
C ILE A 109 -10.72 2.87 3.86
N LYS A 110 -11.58 1.86 3.76
CA LYS A 110 -12.07 1.29 2.50
C LYS A 110 -13.53 1.64 2.35
N ASP A 111 -13.89 2.19 1.20
CA ASP A 111 -15.27 2.53 0.84
C ASP A 111 -15.53 2.17 -0.62
N LYS A 112 -16.79 2.22 -1.02
CA LYS A 112 -17.22 2.00 -2.40
C LYS A 112 -18.42 2.85 -2.73
N VAL A 113 -18.56 3.20 -4.01
CA VAL A 113 -19.71 3.91 -4.55
C VAL A 113 -20.19 3.25 -5.83
N ASP A 114 -21.49 3.26 -6.07
CA ASP A 114 -22.06 2.85 -7.35
C ASP A 114 -21.72 3.91 -8.41
N VAL A 115 -21.24 3.47 -9.56
CA VAL A 115 -20.90 4.36 -10.68
C VAL A 115 -21.67 4.00 -11.95
N LYS A 116 -22.76 3.24 -11.81
CA LYS A 116 -23.62 2.85 -12.93
C LYS A 116 -24.19 4.11 -13.61
N GLY A 117 -23.94 4.24 -14.90
CA GLY A 117 -24.38 5.39 -15.69
C GLY A 117 -23.58 6.68 -15.50
N MET A 118 -22.53 6.68 -14.68
CA MET A 118 -21.69 7.87 -14.49
C MET A 118 -20.66 8.03 -15.61
N ASN A 119 -20.40 9.28 -15.99
CA ASN A 119 -19.29 9.61 -16.88
C ASN A 119 -17.97 9.64 -16.07
N LEU A 120 -17.20 8.56 -16.18
CA LEU A 120 -15.96 8.40 -15.41
C LEU A 120 -14.87 9.40 -15.81
N ASP A 121 -14.83 9.86 -17.07
CA ASP A 121 -13.85 10.86 -17.51
C ASP A 121 -14.14 12.23 -16.89
N LEU A 122 -15.43 12.59 -16.80
CA LEU A 122 -15.83 13.81 -16.10
C LEU A 122 -15.53 13.72 -14.60
N LEU A 123 -15.79 12.56 -13.99
CA LEU A 123 -15.46 12.31 -12.58
C LEU A 123 -13.95 12.44 -12.35
N ASN A 124 -13.11 11.81 -13.20
CA ASN A 124 -11.65 11.89 -13.11
C ASN A 124 -11.15 13.33 -13.22
N LYS A 125 -11.74 14.15 -14.09
CA LYS A 125 -11.42 15.58 -14.20
C LYS A 125 -11.79 16.35 -12.93
N LYS A 126 -12.99 16.11 -12.37
CA LYS A 126 -13.43 16.75 -11.12
C LYS A 126 -12.49 16.37 -9.94
N VAL A 127 -12.16 15.09 -9.79
CA VAL A 127 -11.26 14.61 -8.72
C VAL A 127 -9.84 15.18 -8.89
N THR A 128 -9.32 15.23 -10.12
CA THR A 128 -8.02 15.84 -10.39
C THR A 128 -8.01 17.33 -10.04
N ASN A 129 -9.09 18.03 -10.30
CA ASN A 129 -9.21 19.45 -9.93
C ASN A 129 -9.33 19.65 -8.42
N LEU A 130 -9.93 18.68 -7.70
CA LEU A 130 -10.08 18.73 -6.25
C LEU A 130 -8.75 18.59 -5.51
N PHE A 131 -7.84 17.77 -6.03
CA PHE A 131 -6.57 17.40 -5.39
C PHE A 131 -5.35 17.84 -6.22
N LYS A 132 -5.34 19.11 -6.66
CA LYS A 132 -4.26 19.69 -7.50
C LYS A 132 -2.91 19.77 -6.79
N ASP A 133 -2.94 19.80 -5.46
CA ASP A 133 -1.77 19.92 -4.58
C ASP A 133 -1.10 18.56 -4.27
N ALA A 134 -1.67 17.46 -4.75
CA ALA A 134 -1.17 16.11 -4.53
C ALA A 134 -0.37 15.58 -5.73
N GLU A 135 0.58 14.71 -5.45
CA GLU A 135 1.20 13.87 -6.48
C GLU A 135 0.15 12.90 -7.03
N LYS A 136 -0.01 12.89 -8.37
CA LYS A 136 -1.00 12.08 -9.07
C LYS A 136 -0.34 10.87 -9.72
N ASN A 137 -0.87 9.68 -9.45
CA ASN A 137 -0.49 8.43 -10.10
C ASN A 137 -1.71 7.78 -10.79
N THR A 138 -1.54 7.38 -12.05
CA THR A 138 -2.62 6.80 -12.88
C THR A 138 -2.33 5.38 -13.35
N LEU A 139 -1.39 4.70 -12.70
CA LEU A 139 -0.97 3.35 -13.07
C LEU A 139 -2.10 2.31 -12.96
N ASP A 140 -3.02 2.48 -11.99
CA ASP A 140 -4.21 1.63 -11.82
C ASP A 140 -5.32 2.49 -11.17
N GLY A 141 -6.25 3.01 -11.96
CA GLY A 141 -7.19 4.02 -11.51
C GLY A 141 -6.52 5.38 -11.31
N ILE A 142 -6.85 6.09 -10.24
CA ILE A 142 -6.21 7.36 -9.89
C ILE A 142 -5.87 7.36 -8.40
N LYS A 143 -4.61 7.55 -8.07
CA LYS A 143 -4.14 7.77 -6.71
C LYS A 143 -3.58 9.18 -6.56
N PHE A 144 -3.95 9.85 -5.48
CA PHE A 144 -3.39 11.12 -5.04
C PHE A 144 -2.64 10.90 -3.74
N THR A 145 -1.39 11.37 -3.68
CA THR A 145 -0.50 11.16 -2.54
C THR A 145 0.04 12.49 -2.04
N TRP A 146 -0.01 12.70 -0.74
CA TRP A 146 0.67 13.77 0.01
C TRP A 146 1.70 13.14 0.95
N GLU A 147 2.43 13.90 1.65
CA GLU A 147 3.46 13.44 2.58
C GLU A 147 2.94 12.52 3.69
N ASP A 148 1.70 12.76 4.18
CA ASP A 148 1.12 12.11 5.35
C ASP A 148 -0.20 11.38 5.11
N ARG A 149 -0.69 11.35 3.85
CA ARG A 149 -1.97 10.75 3.48
C ARG A 149 -2.03 10.43 1.99
N TRP A 150 -3.00 9.61 1.61
CA TRP A 150 -3.33 9.35 0.21
C TRP A 150 -4.79 8.94 0.03
N ILE A 151 -5.30 9.07 -1.18
CA ILE A 151 -6.58 8.52 -1.62
C ILE A 151 -6.40 7.85 -2.98
N HIS A 152 -7.03 6.68 -3.15
CA HIS A 152 -6.97 5.88 -4.37
C HIS A 152 -8.38 5.52 -4.82
N LEU A 153 -8.74 5.90 -6.05
CA LEU A 153 -10.00 5.59 -6.71
C LEU A 153 -9.73 4.58 -7.81
N ARG A 154 -10.41 3.43 -7.74
CA ARG A 154 -10.22 2.35 -8.69
C ARG A 154 -11.55 1.71 -9.07
N LYS A 155 -11.85 1.63 -10.37
CA LYS A 155 -13.01 0.90 -10.87
C LYS A 155 -12.86 -0.59 -10.56
N SER A 156 -13.95 -1.23 -10.13
CA SER A 156 -13.99 -2.69 -10.05
C SER A 156 -14.09 -3.29 -11.45
N ASN A 157 -13.39 -4.41 -11.67
CA ASN A 157 -13.47 -5.13 -12.96
C ASN A 157 -14.71 -6.03 -13.06
N THR A 158 -15.35 -6.33 -11.94
CA THR A 158 -16.45 -7.31 -11.86
C THR A 158 -17.80 -6.70 -11.49
N GLU A 159 -17.81 -5.49 -10.94
CA GLU A 159 -19.00 -4.81 -10.42
C GLU A 159 -19.03 -3.36 -10.91
N PRO A 160 -20.21 -2.74 -11.09
CA PRO A 160 -20.35 -1.34 -11.50
C PRO A 160 -20.06 -0.36 -10.35
N ILE A 161 -19.00 -0.62 -9.59
CA ILE A 161 -18.59 0.20 -8.45
C ILE A 161 -17.18 0.78 -8.64
N MET A 162 -16.96 1.91 -7.99
CA MET A 162 -15.64 2.45 -7.74
C MET A 162 -15.25 2.21 -6.29
N ARG A 163 -14.11 1.59 -6.09
CA ARG A 163 -13.47 1.43 -4.78
C ARG A 163 -12.73 2.70 -4.44
N ILE A 164 -12.93 3.20 -3.23
CA ILE A 164 -12.29 4.40 -2.71
C ILE A 164 -11.55 4.01 -1.45
N TYR A 165 -10.24 4.05 -1.51
CA TYR A 165 -9.38 3.76 -0.37
C TYR A 165 -8.66 5.02 0.04
N ALA A 166 -8.64 5.33 1.32
CA ALA A 166 -7.93 6.47 1.85
C ALA A 166 -7.14 6.09 3.10
N GLU A 167 -6.01 6.71 3.28
CA GLU A 167 -5.16 6.54 4.44
C GLU A 167 -4.58 7.89 4.88
N ALA A 168 -4.52 8.09 6.20
CA ALA A 168 -3.88 9.25 6.82
C ALA A 168 -3.40 8.89 8.23
N LYS A 169 -2.61 9.78 8.87
CA LYS A 169 -2.21 9.63 10.28
C LYS A 169 -3.41 9.60 11.22
N LYS A 170 -4.45 10.40 10.94
CA LYS A 170 -5.68 10.46 11.75
C LYS A 170 -6.87 9.94 10.95
N TYR A 171 -7.77 9.22 11.61
CA TYR A 171 -9.00 8.70 11.01
C TYR A 171 -9.85 9.80 10.37
N LYS A 172 -9.98 10.96 11.03
CA LYS A 172 -10.75 12.11 10.55
C LYS A 172 -10.23 12.61 9.20
N ASP A 173 -8.93 12.63 9.00
CA ASP A 173 -8.31 13.14 7.77
C ASP A 173 -8.55 12.16 6.60
N ALA A 174 -8.42 10.85 6.83
CA ALA A 174 -8.75 9.83 5.84
C ALA A 174 -10.26 9.87 5.47
N LEU A 175 -11.14 10.02 6.47
CA LEU A 175 -12.58 10.13 6.26
C LEU A 175 -12.94 11.40 5.48
N ASN A 176 -12.27 12.52 5.74
CA ASN A 176 -12.47 13.77 5.02
C ASN A 176 -12.17 13.61 3.51
N LEU A 177 -11.08 12.93 3.14
CA LEU A 177 -10.76 12.64 1.74
C LEU A 177 -11.91 11.89 1.04
N ILE A 178 -12.44 10.84 1.67
CA ILE A 178 -13.57 10.07 1.13
C ILE A 178 -14.82 10.94 1.02
N THR A 179 -15.10 11.74 2.04
CA THR A 179 -16.27 12.63 2.05
C THR A 179 -16.21 13.67 0.93
N GLN A 180 -15.05 14.23 0.64
CA GLN A 180 -14.85 15.15 -0.47
C GLN A 180 -15.17 14.49 -1.82
N ILE A 181 -14.74 13.23 -2.03
CA ILE A 181 -15.10 12.48 -3.25
C ILE A 181 -16.61 12.26 -3.33
N LYS A 182 -17.25 11.82 -2.23
CA LYS A 182 -18.70 11.56 -2.22
C LYS A 182 -19.54 12.80 -2.51
N LYS A 183 -19.06 14.00 -2.23
CA LYS A 183 -19.76 15.25 -2.53
C LYS A 183 -19.74 15.65 -4.00
N ILE A 184 -18.85 15.10 -4.81
CA ILE A 184 -18.71 15.44 -6.23
C ILE A 184 -19.23 14.34 -7.16
N LEU A 185 -19.69 13.22 -6.58
CA LEU A 185 -20.39 12.13 -7.27
C LEU A 185 -21.85 12.47 -7.46
#